data_f0796c7a0f7f249c740535c53f2fee41
#
_entry.id   f0796c7a0f7f249c740535c53f2fee41
#
_cell.length_a   1.000
_cell.length_b   1.000
_cell.length_c   1.000
_cell.angle_alpha   90.00
_cell.angle_beta   90.00
_cell.angle_gamma   90.00
#
_symmetry.space_group_name_H-M   'P 1'
#
loop_
_entity.id
_entity.type
_entity.pdbx_description
1 polymer ?
#
loop_
_entity_poly.entity_id
_entity_poly.type
_entity_poly.pdbx_seq_one_letter_code
_entity_poly.pdbx_strand_id
1 'polypeptide(L)'
;MSIQDAASGVALWRQVADGIERGIADGRFSAGEKLPGEMEIAETYRVNRHTVRRALAALAERGLVRAERGSGTYVEARRIPYPLRSRTRFSEIVGAGGREPRGQFIDATEEEATRELARELGLKTGAPLIRIESVRLADRTPICVSTTWLSAERFPDAGRVFANVRSMTKLVAHYGIRDFRRSSTRITAGIVDATDATRLDLALGRPVLVVDSTDVDTAGEPLTTKRSRFAAERVEFLVENGL
;
A
#
# COMPACT_ATOMS: atom_id res chain seq x y z
N MET A 1 -14.07 4.60 30.32
CA MET A 1 -14.66 5.95 30.35
C MET A 1 -16.15 5.80 30.14
N SER A 2 -16.96 6.06 31.16
CA SER A 2 -18.42 5.80 31.19
C SER A 2 -19.16 6.76 30.27
N ILE A 3 -20.02 6.24 29.37
CA ILE A 3 -20.91 6.98 28.48
C ILE A 3 -22.17 7.51 29.23
N GLN A 4 -22.08 7.81 30.51
CA GLN A 4 -23.20 8.35 31.28
C GLN A 4 -23.20 9.86 31.47
N ASP A 5 -22.32 10.60 30.78
CA ASP A 5 -22.48 12.05 30.67
C ASP A 5 -23.47 12.36 29.55
N ALA A 6 -24.75 12.29 29.89
CA ALA A 6 -25.90 12.63 29.07
C ALA A 6 -26.01 14.17 28.88
N ALA A 7 -25.02 14.77 28.22
CA ALA A 7 -25.01 16.18 27.88
C ALA A 7 -24.83 16.48 26.38
N SER A 8 -24.82 15.47 25.51
CA SER A 8 -24.89 15.71 24.06
C SER A 8 -26.06 14.94 23.47
N GLY A 9 -27.01 15.62 22.79
CA GLY A 9 -28.18 15.03 22.13
C GLY A 9 -27.84 14.09 20.93
N VAL A 10 -26.67 13.45 20.98
CA VAL A 10 -26.20 12.48 19.98
C VAL A 10 -26.77 11.11 20.32
N ALA A 11 -27.49 10.50 19.39
CA ALA A 11 -28.08 9.18 19.56
C ALA A 11 -27.02 8.12 19.94
N LEU A 12 -27.32 7.22 20.88
CA LEU A 12 -26.39 6.20 21.40
C LEU A 12 -25.75 5.35 20.31
N TRP A 13 -26.50 4.98 19.27
CA TRP A 13 -25.95 4.21 18.15
C TRP A 13 -24.86 4.98 17.39
N ARG A 14 -24.97 6.33 17.31
CA ARG A 14 -23.97 7.18 16.68
C ARG A 14 -22.69 7.24 17.51
N GLN A 15 -22.81 7.32 18.83
CA GLN A 15 -21.65 7.27 19.73
C GLN A 15 -20.90 5.93 19.62
N VAL A 16 -21.62 4.81 19.48
CA VAL A 16 -21.02 3.49 19.21
C VAL A 16 -20.32 3.49 17.86
N ALA A 17 -20.96 3.99 16.79
CA ALA A 17 -20.37 4.05 15.46
C ALA A 17 -19.09 4.91 15.45
N ASP A 18 -19.14 6.11 16.03
CA ASP A 18 -17.98 7.01 16.14
C ASP A 18 -16.84 6.41 16.97
N GLY A 19 -17.18 5.63 18.00
CA GLY A 19 -16.19 4.91 18.81
C GLY A 19 -15.48 3.79 18.06
N ILE A 20 -16.22 3.02 17.25
CA ILE A 20 -15.65 1.98 16.38
C ILE A 20 -14.83 2.63 15.26
N GLU A 21 -15.34 3.69 14.61
CA GLU A 21 -14.64 4.42 13.56
C GLU A 21 -13.31 5.00 14.05
N ARG A 22 -13.27 5.59 15.24
CA ARG A 22 -12.02 6.01 15.88
C ARG A 22 -11.08 4.83 16.12
N GLY A 23 -11.62 3.68 16.61
CA GLY A 23 -10.81 2.47 16.78
C GLY A 23 -10.21 1.95 15.48
N ILE A 24 -10.89 2.11 14.35
CA ILE A 24 -10.36 1.81 13.01
C ILE A 24 -9.28 2.84 12.63
N ALA A 25 -9.55 4.13 12.82
CA ALA A 25 -8.60 5.20 12.51
C ALA A 25 -7.31 5.12 13.32
N ASP A 26 -7.41 4.77 14.60
CA ASP A 26 -6.29 4.63 15.53
C ASP A 26 -5.54 3.28 15.40
N GLY A 27 -6.01 2.39 14.46
CA GLY A 27 -5.40 1.08 14.23
C GLY A 27 -5.71 0.03 15.32
N ARG A 28 -6.66 0.29 16.21
CA ARG A 28 -7.15 -0.70 17.20
C ARG A 28 -7.88 -1.84 16.52
N PHE A 29 -8.58 -1.55 15.43
CA PHE A 29 -9.20 -2.52 14.56
C PHE A 29 -8.55 -2.39 13.18
N SER A 30 -7.78 -3.40 12.79
CA SER A 30 -7.04 -3.38 11.53
C SER A 30 -7.95 -3.69 10.34
N ALA A 31 -7.59 -3.21 9.15
CA ALA A 31 -8.29 -3.53 7.92
C ALA A 31 -8.32 -5.05 7.67
N GLY A 32 -9.51 -5.59 7.39
CA GLY A 32 -9.74 -7.02 7.24
C GLY A 32 -9.91 -7.79 8.57
N GLU A 33 -9.71 -7.13 9.71
CA GLU A 33 -9.90 -7.73 11.03
C GLU A 33 -11.39 -7.89 11.36
N LYS A 34 -11.72 -8.97 12.06
CA LYS A 34 -13.05 -9.19 12.60
C LYS A 34 -13.27 -8.31 13.83
N LEU A 35 -14.32 -7.50 13.80
CA LEU A 35 -14.74 -6.75 14.98
C LEU A 35 -15.22 -7.69 16.10
N PRO A 36 -15.12 -7.25 17.37
CA PRO A 36 -15.76 -7.93 18.49
C PRO A 36 -17.23 -8.24 18.20
N GLY A 37 -17.75 -9.29 18.81
CA GLY A 37 -19.14 -9.68 18.62
C GLY A 37 -20.14 -8.61 19.05
N GLU A 38 -21.35 -8.60 18.47
CA GLU A 38 -22.40 -7.62 18.83
C GLU A 38 -22.66 -7.54 20.35
N MET A 39 -22.56 -8.67 21.06
CA MET A 39 -22.76 -8.72 22.51
C MET A 39 -21.59 -8.06 23.25
N GLU A 40 -20.37 -8.34 22.84
CA GLU A 40 -19.15 -7.78 23.43
C GLU A 40 -19.08 -6.26 23.22
N ILE A 41 -19.46 -5.79 22.03
CA ILE A 41 -19.60 -4.36 21.76
C ILE A 41 -20.69 -3.75 22.63
N ALA A 42 -21.84 -4.43 22.79
CA ALA A 42 -22.95 -3.97 23.63
C ALA A 42 -22.52 -3.80 25.10
N GLU A 43 -21.75 -4.74 25.62
CA GLU A 43 -21.18 -4.69 26.97
C GLU A 43 -20.16 -3.54 27.11
N THR A 44 -19.24 -3.42 26.15
CA THR A 44 -18.20 -2.39 26.15
C THR A 44 -18.79 -0.98 26.16
N TYR A 45 -19.83 -0.75 25.36
CA TYR A 45 -20.48 0.57 25.26
C TYR A 45 -21.70 0.73 26.19
N ARG A 46 -22.06 -0.31 26.95
CA ARG A 46 -23.23 -0.33 27.88
C ARG A 46 -24.54 0.05 27.17
N VAL A 47 -24.75 -0.52 25.99
CA VAL A 47 -25.95 -0.31 25.17
C VAL A 47 -26.61 -1.66 24.86
N ASN A 48 -27.85 -1.63 24.37
CA ASN A 48 -28.51 -2.85 23.91
C ASN A 48 -27.97 -3.29 22.54
N ARG A 49 -28.18 -4.58 22.22
CA ARG A 49 -27.73 -5.18 20.95
C ARG A 49 -28.33 -4.49 19.71
N HIS A 50 -29.56 -3.98 19.78
CA HIS A 50 -30.20 -3.27 18.66
C HIS A 50 -29.48 -1.97 18.35
N THR A 51 -28.98 -1.25 19.37
CA THR A 51 -28.16 -0.05 19.20
C THR A 51 -26.85 -0.36 18.49
N VAL A 52 -26.19 -1.48 18.84
CA VAL A 52 -24.98 -1.95 18.18
C VAL A 52 -25.25 -2.30 16.71
N ARG A 53 -26.31 -3.07 16.43
CA ARG A 53 -26.67 -3.43 15.05
C ARG A 53 -26.92 -2.21 14.19
N ARG A 54 -27.61 -1.20 14.72
CA ARG A 54 -27.82 0.07 14.01
C ARG A 54 -26.50 0.82 13.77
N ALA A 55 -25.58 0.83 14.73
CA ALA A 55 -24.26 1.41 14.55
C ALA A 55 -23.45 0.69 13.46
N LEU A 56 -23.41 -0.63 13.50
CA LEU A 56 -22.72 -1.46 12.50
C LEU A 56 -23.33 -1.30 11.10
N ALA A 57 -24.68 -1.22 11.00
CA ALA A 57 -25.35 -0.95 9.73
C ALA A 57 -24.95 0.41 9.14
N ALA A 58 -24.94 1.46 9.97
CA ALA A 58 -24.50 2.79 9.52
C ALA A 58 -23.02 2.83 9.10
N LEU A 59 -22.16 2.07 9.77
CA LEU A 59 -20.75 1.92 9.37
C LEU A 59 -20.62 1.12 8.05
N ALA A 60 -21.46 0.12 7.85
CA ALA A 60 -21.50 -0.66 6.61
C ALA A 60 -21.98 0.17 5.42
N GLU A 61 -23.03 1.01 5.58
CA GLU A 61 -23.48 1.97 4.58
C GLU A 61 -22.39 2.95 4.16
N ARG A 62 -21.50 3.30 5.10
CA ARG A 62 -20.33 4.15 4.86
C ARG A 62 -19.11 3.39 4.34
N GLY A 63 -19.22 2.06 4.15
CA GLY A 63 -18.13 1.21 3.67
C GLY A 63 -16.95 1.12 4.63
N LEU A 64 -17.18 1.27 5.94
CA LEU A 64 -16.14 1.13 6.97
C LEU A 64 -16.05 -0.29 7.53
N VAL A 65 -17.16 -1.03 7.45
CA VAL A 65 -17.24 -2.44 7.85
C VAL A 65 -18.10 -3.21 6.85
N ARG A 66 -17.93 -4.52 6.80
CA ARG A 66 -18.81 -5.45 6.04
C ARG A 66 -19.27 -6.58 6.94
N ALA A 67 -20.54 -6.93 6.83
CA ALA A 67 -21.11 -8.06 7.54
C ALA A 67 -20.97 -9.34 6.68
N GLU A 68 -20.39 -10.40 7.25
CA GLU A 68 -20.36 -11.74 6.66
C GLU A 68 -21.35 -12.63 7.39
N ARG A 69 -22.32 -13.17 6.64
CA ARG A 69 -23.38 -13.99 7.21
C ARG A 69 -22.80 -15.22 7.91
N GLY A 70 -23.10 -15.39 9.19
CA GLY A 70 -22.62 -16.50 10.01
C GLY A 70 -21.17 -16.35 10.51
N SER A 71 -20.41 -15.40 9.99
CA SER A 71 -19.00 -15.18 10.35
C SER A 71 -18.81 -13.97 11.27
N GLY A 72 -19.53 -12.87 11.06
CA GLY A 72 -19.45 -11.65 11.87
C GLY A 72 -19.30 -10.38 11.05
N THR A 73 -18.84 -9.30 11.69
CA THR A 73 -18.57 -8.02 11.03
C THR A 73 -17.08 -7.80 10.97
N TYR A 74 -16.58 -7.39 9.81
CA TYR A 74 -15.17 -7.15 9.52
C TYR A 74 -14.93 -5.69 9.16
N VAL A 75 -13.78 -5.16 9.53
CA VAL A 75 -13.35 -3.82 9.10
C VAL A 75 -13.13 -3.85 7.60
N GLU A 76 -13.82 -2.96 6.87
CA GLU A 76 -13.61 -2.83 5.43
C GLU A 76 -12.29 -2.10 5.19
N ALA A 77 -11.42 -2.73 4.42
CA ALA A 77 -10.20 -2.09 3.95
C ALA A 77 -10.59 -1.08 2.87
N ARG A 78 -10.68 0.22 3.20
CA ARG A 78 -10.66 1.23 2.14
C ARG A 78 -9.34 1.10 1.40
N ARG A 79 -9.42 0.53 0.20
CA ARG A 79 -8.25 0.45 -0.67
C ARG A 79 -7.76 1.86 -0.96
N ILE A 80 -6.44 1.99 -1.01
CA ILE A 80 -5.81 3.24 -1.43
C ILE A 80 -6.00 3.32 -2.94
N PRO A 81 -6.75 4.32 -3.45
CA PRO A 81 -6.84 4.54 -4.88
C PRO A 81 -5.46 4.94 -5.41
N TYR A 82 -4.94 4.13 -6.32
CA TYR A 82 -3.61 4.31 -6.88
C TYR A 82 -3.72 4.62 -8.38
N PRO A 83 -3.79 5.91 -8.78
CA PRO A 83 -3.91 6.29 -10.16
C PRO A 83 -2.65 5.91 -10.95
N LEU A 84 -2.84 5.20 -12.06
CA LEU A 84 -1.78 4.83 -12.98
C LEU A 84 -1.65 5.90 -14.07
N ARG A 85 -0.71 6.78 -13.87
CA ARG A 85 -0.38 7.86 -14.82
C ARG A 85 1.09 7.74 -15.25
N SER A 86 1.46 8.41 -16.33
CA SER A 86 2.86 8.45 -16.81
C SER A 86 3.84 8.98 -15.75
N ARG A 87 3.38 9.81 -14.82
CA ARG A 87 4.15 10.35 -13.69
C ARG A 87 3.59 9.91 -12.34
N THR A 88 3.34 8.62 -12.19
CA THR A 88 2.84 8.05 -10.93
C THR A 88 3.95 7.98 -9.90
N ARG A 89 3.88 8.78 -8.85
CA ARG A 89 4.81 8.78 -7.73
C ARG A 89 4.11 8.34 -6.44
N PHE A 90 4.64 7.31 -5.81
CA PHE A 90 4.09 6.73 -4.59
C PHE A 90 3.83 7.77 -3.48
N SER A 91 4.81 8.65 -3.23
CA SER A 91 4.71 9.66 -2.19
C SER A 91 3.59 10.69 -2.44
N GLU A 92 3.35 11.04 -3.71
CA GLU A 92 2.29 11.95 -4.08
C GLU A 92 0.90 11.32 -3.90
N ILE A 93 0.76 10.05 -4.29
CA ILE A 93 -0.51 9.31 -4.21
C ILE A 93 -0.93 9.10 -2.75
N VAL A 94 -0.01 8.57 -1.94
CA VAL A 94 -0.30 8.30 -0.53
C VAL A 94 -0.53 9.60 0.24
N GLY A 95 0.25 10.64 -0.05
CA GLY A 95 0.09 11.97 0.54
C GLY A 95 -1.22 12.66 0.15
N ALA A 96 -1.66 12.52 -1.11
CA ALA A 96 -2.96 13.05 -1.57
C ALA A 96 -4.15 12.37 -0.87
N GLY A 97 -3.99 11.09 -0.46
CA GLY A 97 -4.95 10.37 0.36
C GLY A 97 -4.92 10.72 1.85
N GLY A 98 -4.15 11.75 2.26
CA GLY A 98 -4.02 12.17 3.65
C GLY A 98 -3.22 11.22 4.53
N ARG A 99 -2.44 10.31 3.93
CA ARG A 99 -1.60 9.34 4.64
C ARG A 99 -0.12 9.71 4.51
N GLU A 100 0.70 9.31 5.47
CA GLU A 100 2.14 9.52 5.45
C GLU A 100 2.84 8.45 4.60
N PRO A 101 3.48 8.82 3.46
CA PRO A 101 4.23 7.87 2.65
C PRO A 101 5.58 7.56 3.31
N ARG A 102 5.83 6.29 3.57
CA ARG A 102 7.13 5.82 4.12
C ARG A 102 7.75 4.76 3.21
N GLY A 103 9.07 4.77 3.11
CA GLY A 103 9.87 3.74 2.47
C GLY A 103 10.78 3.06 3.50
N GLN A 104 10.78 1.73 3.49
CA GLN A 104 11.72 0.92 4.26
C GLN A 104 12.68 0.24 3.28
N PHE A 105 13.96 0.45 3.44
CA PHE A 105 15.01 -0.27 2.75
C PHE A 105 15.12 -1.67 3.36
N ILE A 106 15.19 -2.71 2.51
CA ILE A 106 15.42 -4.09 2.95
C ILE A 106 16.86 -4.47 2.65
N ASP A 107 17.23 -4.44 1.36
CA ASP A 107 18.53 -4.91 0.89
C ASP A 107 18.89 -4.30 -0.47
N ALA A 108 20.17 -4.34 -0.80
CA ALA A 108 20.68 -4.05 -2.13
C ALA A 108 21.84 -4.98 -2.47
N THR A 109 21.76 -5.62 -3.63
CA THR A 109 22.75 -6.58 -4.13
C THR A 109 23.15 -6.23 -5.56
N GLU A 110 24.39 -6.56 -5.92
CA GLU A 110 24.83 -6.53 -7.30
C GLU A 110 24.50 -7.88 -7.95
N GLU A 111 24.02 -7.85 -9.18
CA GLU A 111 23.74 -9.04 -9.98
C GLU A 111 23.93 -8.76 -11.48
N GLU A 112 24.03 -9.81 -12.28
CA GLU A 112 24.14 -9.68 -13.72
C GLU A 112 22.76 -9.58 -14.40
N ALA A 113 22.66 -8.74 -15.43
CA ALA A 113 21.44 -8.56 -16.19
C ALA A 113 21.06 -9.84 -16.92
N THR A 114 19.90 -10.41 -16.59
CA THR A 114 19.27 -11.44 -17.40
C THR A 114 18.91 -10.87 -18.77
N ARG A 115 18.63 -11.73 -19.75
CA ARG A 115 18.20 -11.28 -21.10
C ARG A 115 16.98 -10.37 -21.06
N GLU A 116 16.05 -10.62 -20.14
CA GLU A 116 14.83 -9.81 -19.97
C GLU A 116 15.15 -8.44 -19.38
N LEU A 117 15.87 -8.39 -18.26
CA LEU A 117 16.28 -7.15 -17.61
C LEU A 117 17.16 -6.28 -18.52
N ALA A 118 18.09 -6.92 -19.25
CA ALA A 118 18.94 -6.24 -20.22
C ALA A 118 18.10 -5.53 -21.32
N ARG A 119 17.10 -6.23 -21.87
CA ARG A 119 16.19 -5.65 -22.87
C ARG A 119 15.40 -4.46 -22.30
N GLU A 120 14.87 -4.58 -21.08
CA GLU A 120 14.07 -3.54 -20.42
C GLU A 120 14.89 -2.30 -20.05
N LEU A 121 16.17 -2.48 -19.72
CA LEU A 121 17.09 -1.42 -19.34
C LEU A 121 17.96 -0.91 -20.50
N GLY A 122 17.81 -1.44 -21.72
CA GLY A 122 18.63 -1.06 -22.87
C GLY A 122 20.11 -1.46 -22.73
N LEU A 123 20.40 -2.53 -21.98
CA LEU A 123 21.75 -2.99 -21.67
C LEU A 123 22.08 -4.29 -22.43
N LYS A 124 23.34 -4.72 -22.33
CA LYS A 124 23.77 -6.06 -22.76
C LYS A 124 23.43 -7.09 -21.68
N THR A 125 23.12 -8.32 -22.09
CA THR A 125 23.01 -9.44 -21.15
C THR A 125 24.34 -9.62 -20.41
N GLY A 126 24.27 -9.84 -19.10
CA GLY A 126 25.43 -9.90 -18.21
C GLY A 126 25.96 -8.53 -17.73
N ALA A 127 25.37 -7.41 -18.17
CA ALA A 127 25.77 -6.11 -17.64
C ALA A 127 25.49 -6.02 -16.13
N PRO A 128 26.35 -5.35 -15.34
CA PRO A 128 26.20 -5.25 -13.89
C PRO A 128 24.98 -4.40 -13.53
N LEU A 129 24.14 -4.92 -12.65
CA LEU A 129 22.95 -4.28 -12.12
C LEU A 129 23.05 -4.13 -10.60
N ILE A 130 22.40 -3.12 -10.07
CA ILE A 130 22.07 -3.02 -8.64
C ILE A 130 20.58 -3.34 -8.49
N ARG A 131 20.29 -4.39 -7.73
CA ARG A 131 18.95 -4.80 -7.33
C ARG A 131 18.65 -4.24 -5.94
N ILE A 132 17.58 -3.47 -5.80
CA ILE A 132 17.15 -2.86 -4.53
C ILE A 132 15.81 -3.44 -4.12
N GLU A 133 15.72 -3.96 -2.90
CA GLU A 133 14.49 -4.44 -2.25
C GLU A 133 13.99 -3.40 -1.25
N SER A 134 12.70 -3.09 -1.30
CA SER A 134 12.08 -2.12 -0.40
C SER A 134 10.63 -2.45 -0.11
N VAL A 135 10.15 -2.02 1.07
CA VAL A 135 8.72 -1.98 1.42
C VAL A 135 8.24 -0.53 1.39
N ARG A 136 7.04 -0.33 0.86
CA ARG A 136 6.35 0.96 0.88
C ARG A 136 5.16 0.88 1.82
N LEU A 137 5.06 1.85 2.70
CA LEU A 137 4.03 1.93 3.71
C LEU A 137 3.18 3.20 3.52
N ALA A 138 1.90 3.07 3.80
CA ALA A 138 1.00 4.20 4.02
C ALA A 138 0.76 4.28 5.53
N ASP A 139 1.23 5.36 6.16
CA ASP A 139 1.37 5.48 7.61
C ASP A 139 2.30 4.37 8.15
N ARG A 140 1.74 3.39 8.84
CA ARG A 140 2.46 2.22 9.38
C ARG A 140 2.11 0.92 8.65
N THR A 141 1.16 0.94 7.73
CA THR A 141 0.65 -0.25 7.04
C THR A 141 1.47 -0.52 5.78
N PRO A 142 2.12 -1.69 5.65
CA PRO A 142 2.80 -2.08 4.43
C PRO A 142 1.79 -2.27 3.30
N ILE A 143 2.02 -1.66 2.14
CA ILE A 143 1.11 -1.77 1.00
C ILE A 143 1.76 -2.35 -0.25
N CYS A 144 3.10 -2.31 -0.33
CA CYS A 144 3.82 -2.80 -1.50
C CYS A 144 5.24 -3.23 -1.14
N VAL A 145 5.66 -4.39 -1.61
CA VAL A 145 7.07 -4.79 -1.72
C VAL A 145 7.52 -4.51 -3.14
N SER A 146 8.69 -3.90 -3.31
CA SER A 146 9.22 -3.53 -4.61
C SER A 146 10.66 -4.00 -4.77
N THR A 147 10.92 -4.71 -5.87
CA THR A 147 12.25 -5.02 -6.38
C THR A 147 12.53 -4.06 -7.52
N THR A 148 13.63 -3.34 -7.48
CA THR A 148 14.02 -2.37 -8.50
C THR A 148 15.41 -2.68 -9.01
N TRP A 149 15.60 -2.70 -10.32
CA TRP A 149 16.87 -2.89 -10.99
C TRP A 149 17.31 -1.62 -11.70
N LEU A 150 18.60 -1.30 -11.54
CA LEU A 150 19.28 -0.16 -12.16
C LEU A 150 20.63 -0.62 -12.71
N SER A 151 21.14 0.06 -13.76
CA SER A 151 22.51 -0.14 -14.21
C SER A 151 23.49 0.27 -13.14
N ALA A 152 24.41 -0.62 -12.73
CA ALA A 152 25.46 -0.30 -11.76
C ALA A 152 26.46 0.73 -12.31
N GLU A 153 26.68 0.73 -13.63
CA GLU A 153 27.54 1.71 -14.30
C GLU A 153 26.94 3.13 -14.27
N ARG A 154 25.63 3.25 -14.55
CA ARG A 154 24.94 4.56 -14.56
C ARG A 154 24.64 5.07 -13.15
N PHE A 155 24.47 4.18 -12.19
CA PHE A 155 24.06 4.49 -10.81
C PHE A 155 25.00 3.81 -9.79
N PRO A 156 26.30 4.15 -9.79
CA PRO A 156 27.25 3.56 -8.84
C PRO A 156 26.77 3.83 -7.40
N ASP A 157 26.94 2.87 -6.50
CA ASP A 157 26.51 3.00 -5.08
C ASP A 157 24.99 3.21 -4.86
N ALA A 158 24.12 2.93 -5.87
CA ALA A 158 22.67 3.19 -5.75
C ALA A 158 22.05 2.54 -4.51
N GLY A 159 22.51 1.37 -4.11
CA GLY A 159 22.05 0.69 -2.89
C GLY A 159 22.32 1.53 -1.64
N ARG A 160 23.53 2.05 -1.49
CA ARG A 160 23.93 2.90 -0.36
C ARG A 160 23.17 4.23 -0.34
N VAL A 161 23.02 4.86 -1.51
CA VAL A 161 22.26 6.10 -1.64
C VAL A 161 20.80 5.85 -1.29
N PHE A 162 20.19 4.77 -1.81
CA PHE A 162 18.78 4.45 -1.51
C PHE A 162 18.54 4.12 -0.03
N ALA A 163 19.45 3.42 0.63
CA ALA A 163 19.35 3.15 2.07
C ALA A 163 19.19 4.43 2.91
N ASN A 164 19.83 5.52 2.48
CA ASN A 164 19.75 6.83 3.15
C ASN A 164 18.46 7.59 2.78
N VAL A 165 18.15 7.71 1.47
CA VAL A 165 17.04 8.56 0.99
C VAL A 165 15.67 7.87 0.97
N ARG A 166 15.63 6.54 0.92
CA ARG A 166 14.44 5.68 0.94
C ARG A 166 13.35 6.06 -0.07
N SER A 167 13.77 6.70 -1.15
CA SER A 167 12.88 7.21 -2.20
C SER A 167 13.57 7.09 -3.56
N MET A 168 12.92 6.43 -4.51
CA MET A 168 13.46 6.28 -5.86
C MET A 168 13.60 7.64 -6.57
N THR A 169 12.65 8.55 -6.36
CA THR A 169 12.74 9.92 -6.88
C THR A 169 13.97 10.66 -6.37
N LYS A 170 14.27 10.55 -5.05
CA LYS A 170 15.45 11.17 -4.46
C LYS A 170 16.74 10.47 -4.90
N LEU A 171 16.69 9.14 -5.10
CA LEU A 171 17.82 8.39 -5.62
C LEU A 171 18.23 8.90 -7.02
N VAL A 172 17.30 8.92 -7.97
CA VAL A 172 17.64 9.36 -9.34
C VAL A 172 18.01 10.84 -9.39
N ALA A 173 17.42 11.67 -8.52
CA ALA A 173 17.81 13.08 -8.38
C ALA A 173 19.24 13.26 -7.88
N HIS A 174 19.78 12.35 -7.05
CA HIS A 174 21.17 12.33 -6.62
C HIS A 174 22.13 12.22 -7.82
N TYR A 175 21.72 11.52 -8.88
CA TYR A 175 22.49 11.39 -10.13
C TYR A 175 22.12 12.45 -11.18
N GLY A 176 21.51 13.58 -10.77
CA GLY A 176 21.17 14.70 -11.63
C GLY A 176 19.89 14.55 -12.44
N ILE A 177 19.15 13.45 -12.29
CA ILE A 177 17.92 13.20 -13.03
C ILE A 177 16.72 13.77 -12.25
N ARG A 178 16.26 14.94 -12.66
CA ARG A 178 15.20 15.69 -11.97
C ARG A 178 13.79 15.28 -12.40
N ASP A 179 13.63 14.74 -13.60
CA ASP A 179 12.36 14.32 -14.15
C ASP A 179 12.47 12.97 -14.87
N PHE A 180 11.46 12.14 -14.70
CA PHE A 180 11.33 10.86 -15.36
C PHE A 180 9.86 10.45 -15.43
N ARG A 181 9.55 9.59 -16.39
CA ARG A 181 8.18 9.08 -16.60
C ARG A 181 8.19 7.57 -16.71
N ARG A 182 7.05 7.00 -16.48
CA ARG A 182 6.80 5.58 -16.72
C ARG A 182 6.56 5.37 -18.22
N SER A 183 7.32 4.49 -18.83
CA SER A 183 7.19 4.12 -20.24
C SER A 183 6.27 2.92 -20.44
N SER A 184 6.27 1.99 -19.49
CA SER A 184 5.44 0.79 -19.58
C SER A 184 4.92 0.38 -18.20
N THR A 185 3.75 -0.25 -18.17
CA THR A 185 3.18 -0.89 -17.00
C THR A 185 2.45 -2.15 -17.45
N ARG A 186 2.78 -3.28 -16.80
CA ARG A 186 2.05 -4.54 -16.92
C ARG A 186 1.53 -4.90 -15.54
N ILE A 187 0.25 -5.26 -15.46
CA ILE A 187 -0.40 -5.66 -14.21
C ILE A 187 -0.89 -7.09 -14.36
N THR A 188 -0.54 -7.92 -13.38
CA THR A 188 -1.01 -9.30 -13.27
C THR A 188 -1.46 -9.57 -11.84
N ALA A 189 -2.24 -10.62 -11.63
CA ALA A 189 -2.58 -11.10 -10.31
C ALA A 189 -1.62 -12.23 -9.92
N GLY A 190 -1.31 -12.31 -8.62
CA GLY A 190 -0.48 -13.35 -8.04
C GLY A 190 -0.93 -13.70 -6.63
N ILE A 191 -0.29 -14.71 -6.07
CA ILE A 191 -0.45 -15.12 -4.68
C ILE A 191 0.85 -14.77 -3.96
N VAL A 192 0.72 -14.18 -2.76
CA VAL A 192 1.88 -13.80 -1.95
C VAL A 192 2.66 -15.06 -1.51
N ASP A 193 3.97 -15.03 -1.69
CA ASP A 193 4.88 -16.03 -1.13
C ASP A 193 5.17 -15.77 0.37
N ALA A 194 5.87 -16.68 1.03
CA ALA A 194 6.16 -16.58 2.46
C ALA A 194 6.99 -15.34 2.83
N THR A 195 7.92 -14.94 1.98
CA THR A 195 8.81 -13.80 2.21
C THR A 195 8.02 -12.50 2.11
N ASP A 196 7.26 -12.33 1.03
CA ASP A 196 6.46 -11.11 0.82
C ASP A 196 5.24 -11.07 1.74
N ALA A 197 4.69 -12.22 2.17
CA ALA A 197 3.64 -12.29 3.18
C ALA A 197 4.12 -11.66 4.51
N THR A 198 5.31 -12.02 4.95
CA THR A 198 5.92 -11.42 6.16
C THR A 198 6.17 -9.92 5.98
N ARG A 199 6.71 -9.49 4.82
CA ARG A 199 7.02 -8.09 4.53
C ARG A 199 5.78 -7.21 4.40
N LEU A 200 4.68 -7.78 3.89
CA LEU A 200 3.40 -7.09 3.70
C LEU A 200 2.46 -7.24 4.89
N ASP A 201 2.84 -8.00 5.92
CA ASP A 201 1.95 -8.33 7.04
C ASP A 201 0.62 -8.89 6.50
N LEU A 202 0.72 -9.95 5.70
CA LEU A 202 -0.38 -10.70 5.10
C LEU A 202 -0.34 -12.16 5.53
N ALA A 203 -1.50 -12.79 5.59
CA ALA A 203 -1.56 -14.25 5.67
C ALA A 203 -1.03 -14.88 4.37
N LEU A 204 -0.38 -16.03 4.49
CA LEU A 204 0.09 -16.79 3.31
C LEU A 204 -1.10 -17.10 2.38
N GLY A 205 -0.87 -17.03 1.08
CA GLY A 205 -1.91 -17.31 0.08
C GLY A 205 -2.84 -16.13 -0.23
N ARG A 206 -2.64 -14.95 0.38
CA ARG A 206 -3.43 -13.76 0.04
C ARG A 206 -3.07 -13.25 -1.36
N PRO A 207 -4.06 -12.70 -2.10
CA PRO A 207 -3.83 -12.16 -3.44
C PRO A 207 -2.99 -10.87 -3.39
N VAL A 208 -2.11 -10.74 -4.40
CA VAL A 208 -1.33 -9.54 -4.67
C VAL A 208 -1.53 -9.09 -6.12
N LEU A 209 -1.47 -7.79 -6.35
CA LEU A 209 -1.36 -7.22 -7.69
C LEU A 209 0.12 -7.04 -8.00
N VAL A 210 0.60 -7.74 -9.02
CA VAL A 210 1.99 -7.67 -9.48
C VAL A 210 2.07 -6.65 -10.60
N VAL A 211 2.92 -5.64 -10.42
CA VAL A 211 3.12 -4.55 -11.36
C VAL A 211 4.56 -4.54 -11.82
N ASP A 212 4.79 -4.93 -13.07
CA ASP A 212 6.06 -4.75 -13.77
C ASP A 212 6.04 -3.42 -14.51
N SER A 213 7.08 -2.60 -14.33
CA SER A 213 7.12 -1.27 -14.94
C SER A 213 8.54 -0.82 -15.22
N THR A 214 8.70 -0.07 -16.31
CA THR A 214 9.95 0.58 -16.69
C THR A 214 9.77 2.10 -16.65
N ASP A 215 10.70 2.78 -15.99
CA ASP A 215 10.77 4.24 -15.97
C ASP A 215 11.91 4.71 -16.89
N VAL A 216 11.69 5.80 -17.62
CA VAL A 216 12.65 6.42 -18.53
C VAL A 216 12.86 7.90 -18.19
N ASP A 217 14.02 8.44 -18.50
CA ASP A 217 14.30 9.87 -18.39
C ASP A 217 13.59 10.70 -19.48
N THR A 218 13.88 12.00 -19.51
CA THR A 218 13.30 12.93 -20.50
C THR A 218 13.77 12.66 -21.94
N ALA A 219 14.93 12.01 -22.12
CA ALA A 219 15.42 11.58 -23.42
C ALA A 219 14.82 10.24 -23.88
N GLY A 220 14.12 9.54 -23.01
CA GLY A 220 13.55 8.22 -23.27
C GLY A 220 14.47 7.06 -22.89
N GLU A 221 15.63 7.34 -22.30
CA GLU A 221 16.58 6.32 -21.87
C GLU A 221 16.10 5.61 -20.60
N PRO A 222 16.13 4.25 -20.55
CA PRO A 222 15.71 3.49 -19.39
C PRO A 222 16.52 3.84 -18.13
N LEU A 223 15.81 4.05 -17.04
CA LEU A 223 16.39 4.34 -15.73
C LEU A 223 16.30 3.15 -14.80
N THR A 224 15.09 2.61 -14.69
CA THR A 224 14.80 1.51 -13.77
C THR A 224 13.77 0.58 -14.37
N THR A 225 13.91 -0.70 -14.11
CA THR A 225 12.79 -1.64 -14.21
C THR A 225 12.42 -2.14 -12.82
N LYS A 226 11.15 -2.38 -12.60
CA LYS A 226 10.60 -2.71 -11.26
C LYS A 226 9.58 -3.81 -11.34
N ARG A 227 9.62 -4.69 -10.35
CA ARG A 227 8.52 -5.59 -10.01
C ARG A 227 7.98 -5.22 -8.64
N SER A 228 6.74 -4.75 -8.59
CA SER A 228 6.08 -4.34 -7.36
C SER A 228 4.91 -5.27 -7.06
N ARG A 229 4.81 -5.77 -5.83
CA ARG A 229 3.73 -6.64 -5.35
C ARG A 229 2.93 -5.86 -4.33
N PHE A 230 1.72 -5.48 -4.72
CA PHE A 230 0.80 -4.70 -3.89
C PHE A 230 -0.19 -5.61 -3.18
N ALA A 231 -0.45 -5.38 -1.90
CA ALA A 231 -1.52 -6.03 -1.17
C ALA A 231 -2.88 -5.69 -1.82
N ALA A 232 -3.50 -6.66 -2.50
CA ALA A 232 -4.73 -6.43 -3.28
C ALA A 232 -5.93 -5.98 -2.42
N GLU A 233 -5.89 -6.29 -1.12
CA GLU A 233 -6.90 -5.84 -0.16
C GLU A 233 -6.70 -4.39 0.30
N ARG A 234 -5.51 -3.79 0.06
CA ARG A 234 -5.14 -2.45 0.53
C ARG A 234 -5.02 -1.40 -0.56
N VAL A 235 -4.92 -1.83 -1.83
CA VAL A 235 -4.70 -0.93 -2.98
C VAL A 235 -5.63 -1.31 -4.12
N GLU A 236 -6.16 -0.30 -4.82
CA GLU A 236 -6.84 -0.45 -6.09
C GLU A 236 -6.19 0.45 -7.13
N PHE A 237 -6.01 -0.05 -8.36
CA PHE A 237 -5.47 0.75 -9.44
C PHE A 237 -6.56 1.44 -10.22
N LEU A 238 -6.41 2.76 -10.40
CA LEU A 238 -7.30 3.58 -11.20
C LEU A 238 -6.62 3.93 -12.53
N VAL A 239 -7.29 3.60 -13.63
CA VAL A 239 -6.90 4.02 -14.98
C VAL A 239 -7.97 4.97 -15.49
N GLU A 240 -7.65 6.27 -15.52
CA GLU A 240 -8.54 7.28 -16.07
C GLU A 240 -8.14 7.53 -17.52
N ASN A 241 -9.01 7.17 -18.47
CA ASN A 241 -8.86 7.56 -19.84
C ASN A 241 -9.37 9.01 -19.95
N GLY A 242 -8.44 9.98 -20.06
CA GLY A 242 -8.81 11.36 -20.33
C GLY A 242 -9.62 11.42 -21.63
N LEU A 243 -10.83 12.00 -21.56
CA LEU A 243 -11.62 12.41 -22.71
C LEU A 243 -10.98 13.64 -23.36
#